data_d01aa06cda461a562a2f14ae817fcf82
#
_entry.id   d01aa06cda461a562a2f14ae817fcf82
#
_cell.length_a   1.000
_cell.length_b   1.000
_cell.length_c   1.000
_cell.angle_alpha   90.00
_cell.angle_beta   90.00
_cell.angle_gamma   90.00
#
_symmetry.space_group_name_H-M   'P 1'
#
loop_
_entity.id
_entity.type
_entity.pdbx_description
1 polymer ?
#
loop_
_entity_poly.entity_id
_entity_poly.type
_entity_poly.pdbx_seq_one_letter_code
_entity_poly.pdbx_strand_id
1 'polypeptide(L)'
;GAIALFGEKYGDEVRVVQFGNSIEFCGGTHVSATGKIGMVRIISESSVAAGVRRIEAITGAKVEELMDTVQDTLNDLKALFNNAPDLKVAIRKYIDENAGLKKQVEEFMKEKGAALKARLVENAKEINGVKVVKTIIPMSADVVKDIAFQLKGEIPANLFVVIGSVDNNKPMLTVMISEDLVKAGQNAGKLVREAAKLIQGGGGGQPHFATAGGKNPDGLNAAVDKVIELAAL
;
A
#
# COMPACT_ATOMS: atom_id res chain seq x y z
N GLY A 1 -7.11 7.64 58.91
CA GLY A 1 -7.19 8.30 57.61
C GLY A 1 -6.10 7.85 56.62
N ALA A 2 -5.33 6.79 56.92
CA ALA A 2 -4.34 6.27 55.99
C ALA A 2 -5.01 5.51 54.85
N ILE A 3 -4.51 5.70 53.62
CA ILE A 3 -5.00 5.04 52.41
C ILE A 3 -4.33 3.68 52.31
N ALA A 4 -5.15 2.62 52.18
CA ALA A 4 -4.71 1.27 51.86
C ALA A 4 -4.92 1.01 50.36
N LEU A 5 -3.88 0.59 49.63
CA LEU A 5 -3.96 0.30 48.20
C LEU A 5 -4.59 -1.08 47.96
N PHE A 6 -5.26 -1.25 46.85
CA PHE A 6 -6.01 -2.45 46.45
C PHE A 6 -5.09 -3.65 46.29
N GLY A 7 -5.42 -4.76 46.98
CA GLY A 7 -4.82 -6.08 46.73
C GLY A 7 -3.59 -6.42 47.53
N GLU A 8 -3.09 -5.55 48.39
CA GLU A 8 -2.01 -5.88 49.32
C GLU A 8 -2.56 -6.58 50.58
N LYS A 9 -1.93 -7.70 50.94
CA LYS A 9 -2.21 -8.38 52.21
C LYS A 9 -1.31 -7.76 53.29
N TYR A 10 -1.90 -7.02 54.19
CA TYR A 10 -1.19 -6.43 55.31
C TYR A 10 -1.24 -7.42 56.49
N GLY A 11 -0.16 -7.47 57.27
CA GLY A 11 -0.11 -8.18 58.54
C GLY A 11 -0.79 -7.40 59.65
N ASP A 12 -0.70 -7.95 60.89
CA ASP A 12 -1.29 -7.37 62.10
C ASP A 12 -0.64 -5.98 62.42
N GLU A 13 0.63 -5.79 62.07
CA GLU A 13 1.35 -4.52 62.20
C GLU A 13 1.70 -3.98 60.79
N VAL A 14 1.33 -2.76 60.52
CA VAL A 14 1.55 -2.10 59.20
C VAL A 14 2.30 -0.79 59.37
N ARG A 15 3.35 -0.62 58.59
CA ARG A 15 4.07 0.66 58.55
C ARG A 15 3.22 1.73 57.83
N VAL A 16 3.02 2.84 58.51
CA VAL A 16 2.36 4.02 57.93
C VAL A 16 3.40 5.08 57.63
N VAL A 17 3.36 5.63 56.43
CA VAL A 17 4.27 6.70 56.00
C VAL A 17 3.45 7.95 55.71
N GLN A 18 3.91 9.06 56.20
CA GLN A 18 3.28 10.37 56.00
C GLN A 18 4.23 11.35 55.33
N PHE A 19 3.77 11.94 54.21
CA PHE A 19 4.42 13.03 53.51
C PHE A 19 3.45 14.19 53.34
N GLY A 20 3.61 15.21 54.18
CA GLY A 20 2.66 16.31 54.23
C GLY A 20 1.25 15.81 54.58
N ASN A 21 0.30 15.98 53.66
CA ASN A 21 -1.09 15.55 53.83
C ASN A 21 -1.36 14.12 53.30
N SER A 22 -0.40 13.48 52.61
CA SER A 22 -0.53 12.11 52.15
C SER A 22 -0.11 11.15 53.26
N ILE A 23 -1.00 10.21 53.60
CA ILE A 23 -0.79 9.18 54.63
C ILE A 23 -1.17 7.85 54.03
N GLU A 24 -0.19 6.94 53.89
CA GLU A 24 -0.37 5.68 53.17
C GLU A 24 0.30 4.53 53.89
N PHE A 25 -0.28 3.30 53.72
CA PHE A 25 0.38 2.07 54.13
C PHE A 25 1.50 1.79 53.12
N CYS A 26 2.71 1.52 53.61
CA CYS A 26 3.82 1.23 52.73
C CYS A 26 4.85 0.29 53.39
N GLY A 27 5.00 -0.91 52.79
CA GLY A 27 6.04 -1.89 53.16
C GLY A 27 7.39 -1.66 52.48
N GLY A 28 7.47 -0.74 51.53
CA GLY A 28 8.67 -0.51 50.68
C GLY A 28 9.72 0.40 51.34
N THR A 29 10.80 0.58 50.62
CA THR A 29 11.88 1.52 51.00
C THR A 29 11.65 2.90 50.43
N HIS A 30 12.13 3.91 51.08
CA HIS A 30 11.99 5.32 50.67
C HIS A 30 13.35 5.99 50.56
N VAL A 31 13.49 6.89 49.60
CA VAL A 31 14.60 7.87 49.58
C VAL A 31 14.39 8.94 50.66
N SER A 32 15.47 9.49 51.16
CA SER A 32 15.40 10.52 52.23
C SER A 32 14.94 11.89 51.75
N ALA A 33 14.99 12.16 50.45
CA ALA A 33 14.52 13.41 49.83
C ALA A 33 14.21 13.17 48.34
N THR A 34 13.19 13.82 47.79
CA THR A 34 12.79 13.72 46.39
C THR A 34 13.88 14.15 45.43
N GLY A 35 14.76 15.11 45.81
CA GLY A 35 15.89 15.50 44.99
C GLY A 35 16.92 14.38 44.71
N LYS A 36 16.90 13.28 45.48
CA LYS A 36 17.75 12.12 45.25
C LYS A 36 17.20 11.16 44.18
N ILE A 37 15.96 11.32 43.78
CA ILE A 37 15.33 10.50 42.73
C ILE A 37 15.88 10.86 41.34
N GLY A 38 16.34 12.12 41.17
CA GLY A 38 16.77 12.65 39.89
C GLY A 38 15.57 12.96 38.95
N MET A 39 15.77 12.80 37.67
CA MET A 39 14.71 13.05 36.69
C MET A 39 13.63 11.96 36.78
N VAL A 40 12.37 12.36 36.70
CA VAL A 40 11.21 11.48 36.62
C VAL A 40 10.55 11.65 35.25
N ARG A 41 10.28 10.55 34.57
CA ARG A 41 9.58 10.53 33.28
C ARG A 41 8.39 9.62 33.36
N ILE A 42 7.19 10.14 33.09
CA ILE A 42 5.99 9.33 32.91
C ILE A 42 6.08 8.72 31.51
N ILE A 43 5.98 7.39 31.41
CA ILE A 43 6.05 6.62 30.16
C ILE A 43 4.70 6.16 29.68
N SER A 44 3.77 5.88 30.60
CA SER A 44 2.40 5.49 30.21
C SER A 44 1.37 5.88 31.27
N GLU A 45 0.14 5.99 30.83
CA GLU A 45 -1.04 6.11 31.65
C GLU A 45 -2.15 5.26 31.04
N SER A 46 -2.79 4.42 31.85
CA SER A 46 -3.82 3.49 31.39
C SER A 46 -4.93 3.32 32.40
N SER A 47 -6.12 2.91 31.95
CA SER A 47 -7.21 2.49 32.81
C SER A 47 -7.01 1.02 33.21
N VAL A 48 -7.14 0.72 34.50
CA VAL A 48 -7.03 -0.64 35.06
C VAL A 48 -8.41 -1.20 35.42
N ALA A 49 -9.28 -0.33 35.95
CA ALA A 49 -10.66 -0.65 36.32
C ALA A 49 -11.51 0.63 36.28
N ALA A 50 -12.81 0.50 36.49
CA ALA A 50 -13.70 1.68 36.58
C ALA A 50 -13.24 2.63 37.67
N GLY A 51 -12.85 3.85 37.28
CA GLY A 51 -12.37 4.89 38.19
C GLY A 51 -10.93 4.70 38.69
N VAL A 52 -10.19 3.69 38.23
CA VAL A 52 -8.81 3.40 38.63
C VAL A 52 -7.87 3.57 37.44
N ARG A 53 -6.87 4.42 37.58
CA ARG A 53 -5.86 4.67 36.56
C ARG A 53 -4.48 4.24 37.06
N ARG A 54 -3.69 3.69 36.14
CA ARG A 54 -2.28 3.33 36.36
C ARG A 54 -1.38 4.32 35.63
N ILE A 55 -0.43 4.87 36.36
CA ILE A 55 0.66 5.66 35.80
C ILE A 55 1.94 4.85 35.96
N GLU A 56 2.68 4.70 34.86
CA GLU A 56 4.00 4.11 34.85
C GLU A 56 5.04 5.20 34.63
N ALA A 57 6.05 5.24 35.48
CA ALA A 57 7.12 6.22 35.39
C ALA A 57 8.48 5.57 35.65
N ILE A 58 9.51 6.14 35.07
CA ILE A 58 10.91 5.76 35.27
C ILE A 58 11.68 6.90 35.91
N THR A 59 12.76 6.58 36.63
CA THR A 59 13.62 7.54 37.30
C THR A 59 15.09 7.15 37.21
N GLY A 60 16.00 8.07 37.53
CA GLY A 60 17.44 7.80 37.58
C GLY A 60 18.00 7.27 36.27
N ALA A 61 18.87 6.26 36.35
CA ALA A 61 19.54 5.68 35.18
C ALA A 61 18.60 5.23 34.04
N LYS A 62 17.36 4.81 34.36
CA LYS A 62 16.40 4.45 33.32
C LYS A 62 15.95 5.62 32.46
N VAL A 63 15.96 6.83 33.00
CA VAL A 63 15.67 8.02 32.20
C VAL A 63 16.86 8.36 31.30
N GLU A 64 18.09 8.19 31.78
CA GLU A 64 19.29 8.37 30.98
C GLU A 64 19.32 7.40 29.81
N GLU A 65 19.10 6.11 30.05
CA GLU A 65 18.98 5.08 28.99
C GLU A 65 17.93 5.45 27.93
N LEU A 66 16.76 5.95 28.35
CA LEU A 66 15.73 6.41 27.45
C LEU A 66 16.20 7.60 26.61
N MET A 67 16.86 8.57 27.24
CA MET A 67 17.34 9.77 26.54
C MET A 67 18.42 9.41 25.52
N ASP A 68 19.33 8.52 25.87
CA ASP A 68 20.37 8.02 24.94
C ASP A 68 19.73 7.31 23.73
N THR A 69 18.77 6.44 23.97
CA THR A 69 18.04 5.75 22.90
C THR A 69 17.33 6.73 21.95
N VAL A 70 16.69 7.76 22.48
CA VAL A 70 16.04 8.81 21.68
C VAL A 70 17.07 9.61 20.91
N GLN A 71 18.20 9.96 21.52
CA GLN A 71 19.27 10.71 20.87
C GLN A 71 19.90 9.89 19.71
N ASP A 72 20.16 8.62 19.94
CA ASP A 72 20.70 7.72 18.93
C ASP A 72 19.73 7.59 17.74
N THR A 73 18.45 7.39 18.03
CA THR A 73 17.41 7.36 16.98
C THR A 73 17.38 8.66 16.16
N LEU A 74 17.50 9.81 16.81
CA LEU A 74 17.56 11.10 16.11
C LEU A 74 18.84 11.25 15.27
N ASN A 75 19.96 10.75 15.75
CA ASN A 75 21.23 10.77 15.02
C ASN A 75 21.14 9.85 13.77
N ASP A 76 20.59 8.66 13.92
CA ASP A 76 20.37 7.73 12.81
C ASP A 76 19.42 8.34 11.75
N LEU A 77 18.33 8.94 12.17
CA LEU A 77 17.42 9.65 11.27
C LEU A 77 18.13 10.82 10.55
N LYS A 78 18.94 11.62 11.26
CA LYS A 78 19.72 12.69 10.62
C LYS A 78 20.69 12.15 9.57
N ALA A 79 21.33 11.02 9.85
CA ALA A 79 22.25 10.38 8.91
C ALA A 79 21.56 9.99 7.60
N LEU A 80 20.31 9.49 7.65
CA LEU A 80 19.49 9.18 6.46
C LEU A 80 19.19 10.42 5.61
N PHE A 81 19.20 11.62 6.21
CA PHE A 81 18.93 12.90 5.53
C PHE A 81 20.19 13.77 5.40
N ASN A 82 21.36 13.15 5.15
CA ASN A 82 22.64 13.82 4.95
C ASN A 82 23.03 14.77 6.09
N ASN A 83 22.74 14.40 7.35
CA ASN A 83 22.95 15.19 8.54
C ASN A 83 22.32 16.59 8.49
N ALA A 84 21.11 16.68 7.90
CA ALA A 84 20.40 17.93 7.81
C ALA A 84 20.25 18.62 9.18
N PRO A 85 20.50 19.92 9.29
CA PRO A 85 20.41 20.63 10.56
C PRO A 85 18.98 20.69 11.08
N ASP A 86 17.99 20.76 10.19
CA ASP A 86 16.56 20.65 10.51
C ASP A 86 15.96 19.44 9.81
N LEU A 87 15.77 18.36 10.56
CA LEU A 87 15.23 17.11 10.07
C LEU A 87 13.78 17.24 9.59
N LYS A 88 12.96 18.10 10.23
CA LYS A 88 11.56 18.29 9.84
C LYS A 88 11.46 18.94 8.48
N VAL A 89 12.30 19.93 8.21
CA VAL A 89 12.37 20.61 6.90
C VAL A 89 12.85 19.63 5.85
N ALA A 90 13.89 18.84 6.14
CA ALA A 90 14.41 17.83 5.21
C ALA A 90 13.35 16.79 4.84
N ILE A 91 12.68 16.19 5.83
CA ILE A 91 11.62 15.21 5.61
C ILE A 91 10.50 15.82 4.76
N ARG A 92 10.02 17.02 5.08
CA ARG A 92 8.96 17.70 4.31
C ARG A 92 9.38 17.89 2.85
N LYS A 93 10.59 18.35 2.63
CA LYS A 93 11.14 18.50 1.26
C LYS A 93 11.09 17.18 0.48
N TYR A 94 11.53 16.07 1.06
CA TYR A 94 11.49 14.76 0.40
C TYR A 94 10.05 14.27 0.14
N ILE A 95 9.11 14.57 1.04
CA ILE A 95 7.69 14.25 0.83
C ILE A 95 7.14 15.04 -0.38
N ASP A 96 7.43 16.33 -0.46
CA ASP A 96 6.97 17.20 -1.54
C ASP A 96 7.61 16.83 -2.88
N GLU A 97 8.92 16.54 -2.89
CA GLU A 97 9.62 16.03 -4.08
C GLU A 97 9.03 14.71 -4.55
N ASN A 98 8.76 13.77 -3.65
CA ASN A 98 8.16 12.48 -4.01
C ASN A 98 6.75 12.65 -4.59
N ALA A 99 5.95 13.56 -4.03
CA ALA A 99 4.64 13.90 -4.59
C ALA A 99 4.74 14.50 -5.99
N GLY A 100 5.71 15.42 -6.20
CA GLY A 100 6.00 16.00 -7.50
C GLY A 100 6.44 14.96 -8.55
N LEU A 101 7.37 14.09 -8.17
CA LEU A 101 7.84 13.01 -9.05
C LEU A 101 6.71 12.04 -9.43
N LYS A 102 5.85 11.68 -8.51
CA LYS A 102 4.68 10.83 -8.80
C LYS A 102 3.77 11.47 -9.84
N LYS A 103 3.50 12.77 -9.70
CA LYS A 103 2.68 13.52 -10.67
C LYS A 103 3.34 13.57 -12.07
N GLN A 104 4.64 13.82 -12.12
CA GLN A 104 5.38 13.81 -13.40
C GLN A 104 5.35 12.43 -14.08
N VAL A 105 5.50 11.35 -13.30
CA VAL A 105 5.38 9.99 -13.84
C VAL A 105 3.98 9.72 -14.37
N GLU A 106 2.92 10.16 -13.68
CA GLU A 106 1.54 10.04 -14.18
C GLU A 106 1.33 10.80 -15.49
N GLU A 107 1.78 12.05 -15.57
CA GLU A 107 1.69 12.87 -16.78
C GLU A 107 2.43 12.23 -17.95
N PHE A 108 3.67 11.77 -17.72
CA PHE A 108 4.45 11.07 -18.73
C PHE A 108 3.80 9.75 -19.20
N MET A 109 3.18 9.01 -18.28
CA MET A 109 2.45 7.79 -18.63
C MET A 109 1.20 8.08 -19.45
N LYS A 110 0.49 9.19 -19.17
CA LYS A 110 -0.66 9.63 -19.99
C LYS A 110 -0.23 10.03 -21.40
N GLU A 111 0.85 10.81 -21.54
CA GLU A 111 1.39 11.20 -22.85
C GLU A 111 1.83 9.97 -23.67
N LYS A 112 2.57 9.06 -23.06
CA LYS A 112 2.92 7.77 -23.69
C LYS A 112 1.70 6.96 -24.10
N GLY A 113 0.67 6.92 -23.25
CA GLY A 113 -0.59 6.24 -23.53
C GLY A 113 -1.30 6.81 -24.76
N ALA A 114 -1.38 8.13 -24.86
CA ALA A 114 -1.99 8.82 -26.00
C ALA A 114 -1.24 8.56 -27.33
N ALA A 115 0.10 8.68 -27.31
CA ALA A 115 0.92 8.36 -28.48
C ALA A 115 0.83 6.89 -28.90
N LEU A 116 0.78 5.99 -27.91
CA LEU A 116 0.62 4.56 -28.18
C LEU A 116 -0.76 4.26 -28.78
N LYS A 117 -1.82 4.90 -28.24
CA LYS A 117 -3.18 4.73 -28.76
C LYS A 117 -3.26 5.08 -30.25
N ALA A 118 -2.70 6.24 -30.66
CA ALA A 118 -2.67 6.66 -32.05
C ALA A 118 -1.99 5.58 -32.94
N ARG A 119 -0.84 5.08 -32.51
CA ARG A 119 -0.14 3.99 -33.23
C ARG A 119 -0.95 2.69 -33.28
N LEU A 120 -1.70 2.37 -32.24
CA LEU A 120 -2.54 1.15 -32.22
C LEU A 120 -3.72 1.25 -33.16
N VAL A 121 -4.31 2.45 -33.30
CA VAL A 121 -5.38 2.70 -34.29
C VAL A 121 -4.84 2.56 -35.72
N GLU A 122 -3.68 3.18 -36.01
CA GLU A 122 -3.04 3.09 -37.33
C GLU A 122 -2.63 1.67 -37.71
N ASN A 123 -2.16 0.88 -36.75
CA ASN A 123 -1.68 -0.48 -36.97
C ASN A 123 -2.77 -1.56 -36.75
N ALA A 124 -4.01 -1.17 -36.52
CA ALA A 124 -5.12 -2.12 -36.44
C ALA A 124 -5.28 -2.89 -37.75
N LYS A 125 -5.27 -4.21 -37.66
CA LYS A 125 -5.47 -5.08 -38.83
C LYS A 125 -6.96 -5.35 -39.01
N GLU A 126 -7.42 -5.32 -40.23
CA GLU A 126 -8.78 -5.75 -40.57
C GLU A 126 -8.77 -7.22 -40.91
N ILE A 127 -9.49 -8.03 -40.16
CA ILE A 127 -9.64 -9.47 -40.35
C ILE A 127 -11.14 -9.79 -40.40
N ASN A 128 -11.62 -10.33 -41.50
CA ASN A 128 -13.04 -10.67 -41.70
C ASN A 128 -14.01 -9.50 -41.39
N GLY A 129 -13.62 -8.24 -41.70
CA GLY A 129 -14.42 -7.04 -41.41
C GLY A 129 -14.35 -6.56 -39.95
N VAL A 130 -13.50 -7.17 -39.13
CA VAL A 130 -13.25 -6.77 -37.72
C VAL A 130 -11.90 -6.07 -37.62
N LYS A 131 -11.85 -4.91 -37.01
CA LYS A 131 -10.60 -4.22 -36.66
C LYS A 131 -9.99 -4.84 -35.41
N VAL A 132 -8.89 -5.55 -35.62
CA VAL A 132 -8.15 -6.25 -34.56
C VAL A 132 -6.93 -5.46 -34.13
N VAL A 133 -6.92 -5.06 -32.87
CA VAL A 133 -5.75 -4.46 -32.22
C VAL A 133 -5.10 -5.51 -31.33
N LYS A 134 -3.90 -5.96 -31.74
CA LYS A 134 -3.12 -6.97 -31.03
C LYS A 134 -1.75 -6.42 -30.70
N THR A 135 -1.39 -6.36 -29.42
CA THR A 135 -0.08 -5.85 -28.99
C THR A 135 0.33 -6.37 -27.61
N ILE A 136 1.63 -6.23 -27.31
CA ILE A 136 2.18 -6.39 -25.95
C ILE A 136 2.97 -5.14 -25.60
N ILE A 137 2.70 -4.59 -24.42
CA ILE A 137 3.27 -3.31 -23.98
C ILE A 137 3.71 -3.38 -22.51
N PRO A 138 4.81 -2.70 -22.12
CA PRO A 138 5.27 -2.63 -20.73
C PRO A 138 4.54 -1.50 -19.99
N MET A 139 3.26 -1.68 -19.72
CA MET A 139 2.43 -0.68 -19.03
C MET A 139 1.58 -1.34 -17.93
N SER A 140 1.19 -0.53 -16.94
CA SER A 140 0.32 -0.98 -15.87
C SER A 140 -1.10 -1.31 -16.37
N ALA A 141 -1.80 -2.13 -15.59
CA ALA A 141 -3.17 -2.54 -15.91
C ALA A 141 -4.13 -1.36 -16.12
N ASP A 142 -4.00 -0.31 -15.30
CA ASP A 142 -4.89 0.86 -15.38
C ASP A 142 -4.69 1.63 -16.68
N VAL A 143 -3.42 1.84 -17.11
CA VAL A 143 -3.11 2.48 -18.39
C VAL A 143 -3.63 1.65 -19.57
N VAL A 144 -3.46 0.32 -19.53
CA VAL A 144 -3.97 -0.58 -20.58
C VAL A 144 -5.49 -0.53 -20.66
N LYS A 145 -6.16 -0.51 -19.51
CA LYS A 145 -7.61 -0.38 -19.44
C LYS A 145 -8.09 0.92 -20.07
N ASP A 146 -7.47 2.03 -19.71
CA ASP A 146 -7.81 3.35 -20.26
C ASP A 146 -7.62 3.38 -21.78
N ILE A 147 -6.52 2.84 -22.30
CA ILE A 147 -6.27 2.71 -23.75
C ILE A 147 -7.37 1.86 -24.41
N ALA A 148 -7.74 0.73 -23.84
CA ALA A 148 -8.76 -0.14 -24.40
C ALA A 148 -10.13 0.56 -24.49
N PHE A 149 -10.53 1.31 -23.44
CA PHE A 149 -11.77 2.08 -23.46
C PHE A 149 -11.72 3.27 -24.44
N GLN A 150 -10.60 3.94 -24.55
CA GLN A 150 -10.41 5.01 -25.55
C GLN A 150 -10.47 4.47 -26.98
N LEU A 151 -9.88 3.30 -27.27
CA LEU A 151 -9.99 2.62 -28.57
C LEU A 151 -11.45 2.27 -28.89
N LYS A 152 -12.21 1.75 -27.92
CA LYS A 152 -13.65 1.51 -28.09
C LYS A 152 -14.43 2.80 -28.39
N GLY A 153 -14.05 3.93 -27.78
CA GLY A 153 -14.66 5.25 -28.04
C GLY A 153 -14.40 5.76 -29.45
N GLU A 154 -13.21 5.50 -30.00
CA GLU A 154 -12.85 5.91 -31.40
C GLU A 154 -13.38 4.95 -32.45
N ILE A 155 -13.44 3.64 -32.12
CA ILE A 155 -13.91 2.58 -33.02
C ILE A 155 -15.07 1.85 -32.32
N PRO A 156 -16.29 2.38 -32.40
CA PRO A 156 -17.39 1.88 -31.59
C PRO A 156 -17.98 0.53 -32.08
N ALA A 157 -17.68 0.14 -33.33
CA ALA A 157 -18.19 -1.07 -33.95
C ALA A 157 -17.09 -1.88 -34.63
N ASN A 158 -17.30 -3.20 -34.72
CA ASN A 158 -16.35 -4.14 -35.32
C ASN A 158 -14.94 -4.05 -34.75
N LEU A 159 -14.80 -3.80 -33.42
CA LEU A 159 -13.53 -3.67 -32.76
C LEU A 159 -13.26 -4.87 -31.85
N PHE A 160 -12.09 -5.48 -32.03
CA PHE A 160 -11.55 -6.51 -31.16
C PHE A 160 -10.14 -6.10 -30.70
N VAL A 161 -9.96 -5.90 -29.41
CA VAL A 161 -8.68 -5.50 -28.80
C VAL A 161 -8.18 -6.61 -27.90
N VAL A 162 -6.94 -7.01 -28.09
CA VAL A 162 -6.20 -7.87 -27.18
C VAL A 162 -4.85 -7.23 -26.87
N ILE A 163 -4.63 -6.92 -25.61
CA ILE A 163 -3.40 -6.29 -25.13
C ILE A 163 -2.83 -7.17 -24.02
N GLY A 164 -1.61 -7.66 -24.27
CA GLY A 164 -0.74 -8.19 -23.23
C GLY A 164 0.03 -7.07 -22.58
N SER A 165 0.21 -7.11 -21.27
CA SER A 165 1.09 -6.17 -20.58
C SER A 165 1.91 -6.85 -19.49
N VAL A 166 3.10 -6.30 -19.22
CA VAL A 166 3.95 -6.74 -18.12
C VAL A 166 4.29 -5.51 -17.28
N ASP A 167 3.93 -5.56 -16.01
CA ASP A 167 4.29 -4.56 -15.03
C ASP A 167 4.90 -5.25 -13.80
N ASN A 168 6.10 -4.83 -13.39
CA ASN A 168 6.84 -5.44 -12.27
C ASN A 168 6.92 -6.97 -12.37
N ASN A 169 7.24 -7.49 -13.55
CA ASN A 169 7.31 -8.93 -13.88
C ASN A 169 5.99 -9.70 -13.72
N LYS A 170 4.86 -9.00 -13.64
CA LYS A 170 3.51 -9.59 -13.58
C LYS A 170 2.83 -9.44 -14.93
N PRO A 171 2.57 -10.55 -15.65
CA PRO A 171 1.86 -10.49 -16.91
C PRO A 171 0.37 -10.26 -16.68
N MET A 172 -0.20 -9.45 -17.55
CA MET A 172 -1.64 -9.21 -17.63
C MET A 172 -2.12 -9.34 -19.08
N LEU A 173 -3.31 -9.86 -19.23
CA LEU A 173 -4.03 -9.98 -20.48
C LEU A 173 -5.31 -9.18 -20.40
N THR A 174 -5.54 -8.28 -21.34
CA THR A 174 -6.75 -7.46 -21.44
C THR A 174 -7.41 -7.67 -22.78
N VAL A 175 -8.70 -7.95 -22.76
CA VAL A 175 -9.52 -8.11 -23.97
C VAL A 175 -10.70 -7.13 -23.90
N MET A 176 -10.90 -6.37 -24.98
CA MET A 176 -12.03 -5.49 -25.18
C MET A 176 -12.71 -5.81 -26.52
N ILE A 177 -14.02 -5.89 -26.52
CA ILE A 177 -14.84 -6.27 -27.68
C ILE A 177 -15.98 -5.26 -27.83
N SER A 178 -16.24 -4.79 -29.05
CA SER A 178 -17.37 -3.92 -29.34
C SER A 178 -18.71 -4.65 -29.14
N GLU A 179 -19.79 -3.88 -28.93
CA GLU A 179 -21.09 -4.46 -28.54
C GLU A 179 -21.76 -5.29 -29.63
N ASP A 180 -21.54 -4.93 -30.88
CA ASP A 180 -21.99 -5.68 -32.06
C ASP A 180 -21.36 -7.07 -32.11
N LEU A 181 -20.06 -7.18 -31.88
CA LEU A 181 -19.36 -8.48 -31.81
C LEU A 181 -19.80 -9.30 -30.57
N VAL A 182 -20.10 -8.65 -29.45
CA VAL A 182 -20.68 -9.35 -28.31
C VAL A 182 -22.06 -9.92 -28.65
N LYS A 183 -22.91 -9.16 -29.37
CA LYS A 183 -24.21 -9.63 -29.85
C LYS A 183 -24.07 -10.77 -30.87
N ALA A 184 -22.96 -10.77 -31.63
CA ALA A 184 -22.62 -11.87 -32.55
C ALA A 184 -22.08 -13.11 -31.83
N GLY A 185 -21.98 -13.13 -30.50
CA GLY A 185 -21.60 -14.28 -29.69
C GLY A 185 -20.19 -14.25 -29.11
N GLN A 186 -19.40 -13.22 -29.38
CA GLN A 186 -18.08 -13.06 -28.78
C GLN A 186 -18.17 -12.75 -27.28
N ASN A 187 -17.22 -13.25 -26.50
CA ASN A 187 -17.22 -13.06 -25.05
C ASN A 187 -15.82 -12.96 -24.49
N ALA A 188 -15.39 -11.72 -24.14
CA ALA A 188 -14.07 -11.45 -23.60
C ALA A 188 -13.77 -12.26 -22.32
N GLY A 189 -14.74 -12.44 -21.44
CA GLY A 189 -14.56 -13.21 -20.22
C GLY A 189 -14.23 -14.68 -20.43
N LYS A 190 -14.82 -15.32 -21.46
CA LYS A 190 -14.51 -16.70 -21.84
C LYS A 190 -13.12 -16.79 -22.45
N LEU A 191 -12.81 -15.90 -23.40
CA LEU A 191 -11.53 -15.86 -24.11
C LEU A 191 -10.35 -15.66 -23.15
N VAL A 192 -10.46 -14.67 -22.26
CA VAL A 192 -9.44 -14.36 -21.27
C VAL A 192 -9.21 -15.53 -20.32
N ARG A 193 -10.27 -16.20 -19.87
CA ARG A 193 -10.16 -17.31 -18.91
C ARG A 193 -9.37 -18.50 -19.50
N GLU A 194 -9.59 -18.81 -20.75
CA GLU A 194 -8.85 -19.89 -21.42
C GLU A 194 -7.40 -19.50 -21.71
N ALA A 195 -7.17 -18.30 -22.24
CA ALA A 195 -5.83 -17.82 -22.56
C ALA A 195 -4.96 -17.58 -21.31
N ALA A 196 -5.56 -17.21 -20.17
CA ALA A 196 -4.85 -16.98 -18.90
C ALA A 196 -4.11 -18.22 -18.38
N LYS A 197 -4.49 -19.42 -18.78
CA LYS A 197 -3.79 -20.65 -18.41
C LYS A 197 -2.33 -20.64 -18.88
N LEU A 198 -2.04 -20.03 -20.02
CA LEU A 198 -0.70 -19.93 -20.60
C LEU A 198 0.23 -18.99 -19.81
N ILE A 199 -0.33 -18.03 -19.11
CA ILE A 199 0.43 -17.15 -18.20
C ILE A 199 0.41 -17.64 -16.74
N GLN A 200 -0.02 -18.89 -16.50
CA GLN A 200 -0.22 -19.45 -15.16
C GLN A 200 -1.07 -18.55 -14.27
N GLY A 201 -2.17 -18.08 -14.83
CA GLY A 201 -3.01 -17.08 -14.21
C GLY A 201 -4.49 -17.40 -14.28
N GLY A 202 -5.28 -16.42 -13.91
CA GLY A 202 -6.72 -16.47 -13.97
C GLY A 202 -7.31 -15.07 -14.09
N GLY A 203 -8.55 -15.03 -14.54
CA GLY A 203 -9.25 -13.77 -14.71
C GLY A 203 -10.68 -13.98 -15.20
N GLY A 204 -11.26 -12.89 -15.63
CA GLY A 204 -12.63 -12.85 -16.13
C GLY A 204 -13.11 -11.43 -16.30
N GLY A 205 -14.37 -11.27 -16.52
CA GLY A 205 -15.00 -9.97 -16.72
C GLY A 205 -16.33 -10.10 -17.41
N GLN A 206 -16.76 -8.99 -17.95
CA GLN A 206 -17.99 -8.88 -18.74
C GLN A 206 -17.76 -9.38 -20.19
N PRO A 207 -18.83 -9.67 -20.95
CA PRO A 207 -18.69 -10.09 -22.34
C PRO A 207 -17.93 -9.11 -23.23
N HIS A 208 -18.01 -7.80 -22.96
CA HIS A 208 -17.34 -6.76 -23.72
C HIS A 208 -15.95 -6.38 -23.20
N PHE A 209 -15.61 -6.71 -21.94
CA PHE A 209 -14.33 -6.36 -21.33
C PHE A 209 -13.95 -7.37 -20.25
N ALA A 210 -12.74 -7.91 -20.35
CA ALA A 210 -12.19 -8.83 -19.37
C ALA A 210 -10.68 -8.70 -19.23
N THR A 211 -10.19 -9.05 -18.05
CA THR A 211 -8.75 -9.05 -17.75
C THR A 211 -8.34 -10.32 -17.02
N ALA A 212 -7.09 -10.73 -17.19
CA ALA A 212 -6.47 -11.77 -16.40
C ALA A 212 -5.06 -11.38 -15.98
N GLY A 213 -4.68 -11.77 -14.76
CA GLY A 213 -3.33 -11.69 -14.28
C GLY A 213 -2.68 -13.05 -14.18
N GLY A 214 -1.35 -13.13 -14.30
CA GLY A 214 -0.60 -14.37 -14.23
C GLY A 214 0.74 -14.24 -13.50
N LYS A 215 1.48 -15.34 -13.48
CA LYS A 215 2.80 -15.43 -12.85
C LYS A 215 3.92 -15.69 -13.87
N ASN A 216 3.57 -16.11 -15.09
CA ASN A 216 4.50 -16.46 -16.15
C ASN A 216 4.47 -15.43 -17.29
N PRO A 217 5.38 -14.44 -17.33
CA PRO A 217 5.43 -13.44 -18.39
C PRO A 217 5.83 -14.04 -19.75
N ASP A 218 6.60 -15.14 -19.79
CA ASP A 218 7.06 -15.77 -21.04
C ASP A 218 5.89 -16.35 -21.84
N GLY A 219 4.82 -16.73 -21.16
CA GLY A 219 3.60 -17.24 -21.79
C GLY A 219 2.70 -16.17 -22.40
N LEU A 220 3.01 -14.89 -22.25
CA LEU A 220 2.11 -13.80 -22.62
C LEU A 220 1.88 -13.70 -24.14
N ASN A 221 2.91 -13.89 -24.95
CA ASN A 221 2.77 -13.94 -26.40
C ASN A 221 1.79 -15.02 -26.83
N ALA A 222 1.99 -16.24 -26.33
CA ALA A 222 1.11 -17.38 -26.61
C ALA A 222 -0.32 -17.12 -26.12
N ALA A 223 -0.50 -16.45 -24.98
CA ALA A 223 -1.82 -16.09 -24.46
C ALA A 223 -2.56 -15.08 -25.35
N VAL A 224 -1.85 -14.07 -25.86
CA VAL A 224 -2.40 -13.08 -26.79
C VAL A 224 -2.80 -13.76 -28.11
N ASP A 225 -1.96 -14.66 -28.66
CA ASP A 225 -2.25 -15.44 -29.86
C ASP A 225 -3.46 -16.35 -29.67
N LYS A 226 -3.55 -17.01 -28.52
CA LYS A 226 -4.65 -17.90 -28.16
C LYS A 226 -6.00 -17.19 -28.11
N VAL A 227 -6.04 -15.93 -27.68
CA VAL A 227 -7.27 -15.12 -27.70
C VAL A 227 -7.78 -14.94 -29.13
N ILE A 228 -6.89 -14.64 -30.09
CA ILE A 228 -7.25 -14.45 -31.50
C ILE A 228 -7.74 -15.77 -32.09
N GLU A 229 -7.02 -16.88 -31.83
CA GLU A 229 -7.42 -18.23 -32.28
C GLU A 229 -8.84 -18.61 -31.79
N LEU A 230 -9.10 -18.41 -30.49
CA LEU A 230 -10.38 -18.75 -29.88
C LEU A 230 -11.53 -17.83 -30.35
N ALA A 231 -11.22 -16.61 -30.77
CA ALA A 231 -12.18 -15.68 -31.35
C ALA A 231 -12.47 -15.99 -32.83
N ALA A 232 -11.75 -16.92 -33.42
CA ALA A 232 -11.84 -17.30 -34.86
C ALA A 232 -11.62 -16.09 -35.80
N LEU A 233 -10.67 -15.21 -35.43
CA LEU A 233 -10.26 -14.03 -36.20
C LEU A 233 -8.92 -14.25 -36.87
#